data_9cdcb50294f15a744517ad6f67cea04a
#
_entry.id   9cdcb50294f15a744517ad6f67cea04a
#
_cell.length_a   1.000
_cell.length_b   1.000
_cell.length_c   1.000
_cell.angle_alpha   90.00
_cell.angle_beta   90.00
_cell.angle_gamma   90.00
#
_symmetry.space_group_name_H-M   'P 1'
#
loop_
_entity.id
_entity.type
_entity.pdbx_description
1 polymer ?
#
loop_
_entity_poly.entity_id
_entity_poly.type
_entity_poly.pdbx_seq_one_letter_code
_entity_poly.pdbx_strand_id
1 'polypeptide(L)'
;MSKLIEPIGYQTLLDRNQTEQGIKKIKDFFQQNLSTELRLHRVTAPLFVMKGLGINDDLNGVERPVSFPIKDLGDAKAEVVHSLAKWKRLTLAEYDVKPGYGIYTDMNAIRADEELDNLHSLYVDQWDWEAVITSEDRNLAFLEDVVRRIYAAILRTEYLTCETYPILKPFLPKEIHFVHSEDLLRMYPDLSPKEREDAICKKYGAVFVEGIGGKLSNGKKHDGRAPDYDDWSTVAENGKKGLNGDILIWYPVLGRSFELSSMGIRVDKESLLRELEIEEKQDREKLYFHKQLLEDKLPLSIGGGIGQSRLCMVMLHKAHIGEIQASIWPEDMRMECARLGMPLI
;
A
#
# COMPACT_ATOMS: atom_id res chain seq x y z
N MET A 1 -12.43 24.42 -0.88
CA MET A 1 -13.51 23.55 -0.38
C MET A 1 -12.87 22.21 -0.06
N SER A 2 -13.12 21.68 1.12
CA SER A 2 -12.57 20.36 1.52
C SER A 2 -13.10 19.28 0.55
N LYS A 3 -12.22 18.32 0.18
CA LYS A 3 -12.60 17.17 -0.67
C LYS A 3 -13.27 16.06 0.16
N LEU A 4 -13.93 16.42 1.27
CA LEU A 4 -14.59 15.46 2.15
C LEU A 4 -15.78 14.79 1.46
N ILE A 5 -15.84 13.49 1.62
CA ILE A 5 -17.03 12.69 1.31
C ILE A 5 -17.94 12.77 2.54
N GLU A 6 -19.17 13.22 2.33
CA GLU A 6 -20.21 13.20 3.36
C GLU A 6 -20.85 11.82 3.42
N PRO A 7 -20.57 11.01 4.45
CA PRO A 7 -21.19 9.70 4.55
C PRO A 7 -22.66 9.82 4.96
N ILE A 8 -23.56 9.27 4.15
CA ILE A 8 -25.01 9.39 4.37
C ILE A 8 -25.41 8.71 5.68
N GLY A 9 -25.92 9.50 6.64
CA GLY A 9 -26.41 8.99 7.91
C GLY A 9 -25.34 8.41 8.84
N TYR A 10 -24.08 8.77 8.64
CA TYR A 10 -22.97 8.28 9.46
C TYR A 10 -23.11 8.72 10.92
N GLN A 11 -22.91 7.78 11.80
CA GLN A 11 -22.70 8.00 13.23
C GLN A 11 -21.58 7.06 13.69
N THR A 12 -20.62 7.58 14.44
CA THR A 12 -19.58 6.73 15.01
C THR A 12 -20.20 5.71 15.96
N LEU A 13 -19.95 4.42 15.74
CA LEU A 13 -20.54 3.32 16.51
C LEU A 13 -19.79 3.04 17.81
N LEU A 14 -18.53 3.46 17.89
CA LEU A 14 -17.66 3.23 19.05
C LEU A 14 -17.21 4.59 19.59
N ASP A 15 -17.22 4.74 20.89
CA ASP A 15 -16.64 5.91 21.54
C ASP A 15 -15.11 5.96 21.38
N ARG A 16 -14.46 7.04 21.84
CA ARG A 16 -13.02 7.25 21.70
C ARG A 16 -12.21 6.13 22.38
N ASN A 17 -12.57 5.74 23.60
CA ASN A 17 -11.84 4.70 24.33
C ASN A 17 -11.97 3.35 23.65
N GLN A 18 -13.15 2.98 23.21
CA GLN A 18 -13.39 1.75 22.43
C GLN A 18 -12.62 1.77 21.11
N THR A 19 -12.55 2.93 20.45
CA THR A 19 -11.80 3.10 19.19
C THR A 19 -10.30 2.87 19.43
N GLU A 20 -9.69 3.50 20.45
CA GLU A 20 -8.28 3.31 20.82
C GLU A 20 -7.95 1.85 21.20
N GLN A 21 -8.82 1.22 21.96
CA GLN A 21 -8.67 -0.21 22.31
C GLN A 21 -8.81 -1.10 21.06
N GLY A 22 -9.72 -0.75 20.16
CA GLY A 22 -9.92 -1.45 18.88
C GLY A 22 -8.70 -1.34 17.99
N ILE A 23 -8.12 -0.14 17.83
CA ILE A 23 -6.89 0.09 17.07
C ILE A 23 -5.76 -0.83 17.57
N LYS A 24 -5.51 -0.84 18.88
CA LYS A 24 -4.49 -1.69 19.48
C LYS A 24 -4.76 -3.17 19.17
N LYS A 25 -5.98 -3.65 19.42
CA LYS A 25 -6.34 -5.05 19.23
C LYS A 25 -6.22 -5.49 17.78
N ILE A 26 -6.67 -4.65 16.83
CA ILE A 26 -6.57 -4.91 15.39
C ILE A 26 -5.10 -4.98 14.98
N LYS A 27 -4.28 -4.00 15.37
CA LYS A 27 -2.86 -3.98 15.02
C LYS A 27 -2.11 -5.21 15.55
N ASP A 28 -2.29 -5.56 16.82
CA ASP A 28 -1.64 -6.72 17.43
C ASP A 28 -2.05 -8.03 16.75
N PHE A 29 -3.32 -8.21 16.47
CA PHE A 29 -3.83 -9.43 15.86
C PHE A 29 -3.45 -9.56 14.39
N PHE A 30 -3.61 -8.50 13.60
CA PHE A 30 -3.33 -8.54 12.18
C PHE A 30 -1.84 -8.80 11.90
N GLN A 31 -0.93 -8.12 12.59
CA GLN A 31 0.51 -8.32 12.38
C GLN A 31 0.97 -9.74 12.69
N GLN A 32 0.38 -10.38 13.72
CA GLN A 32 0.67 -11.79 14.03
C GLN A 32 0.16 -12.73 12.92
N ASN A 33 -1.06 -12.50 12.43
CA ASN A 33 -1.62 -13.29 11.34
C ASN A 33 -0.81 -13.11 10.05
N LEU A 34 -0.50 -11.87 9.67
CA LEU A 34 0.31 -11.55 8.48
C LEU A 34 1.68 -12.22 8.55
N SER A 35 2.39 -12.07 9.68
CA SER A 35 3.72 -12.64 9.86
C SER A 35 3.70 -14.17 9.84
N THR A 36 2.68 -14.79 10.38
CA THR A 36 2.51 -16.26 10.34
C THR A 36 2.21 -16.75 8.92
N GLU A 37 1.27 -16.10 8.22
CA GLU A 37 0.87 -16.47 6.86
C GLU A 37 2.03 -16.40 5.87
N LEU A 38 2.82 -15.34 5.95
CA LEU A 38 3.90 -15.08 5.00
C LEU A 38 5.28 -15.45 5.52
N ARG A 39 5.39 -16.06 6.72
CA ARG A 39 6.65 -16.45 7.39
C ARG A 39 7.62 -15.28 7.53
N LEU A 40 7.10 -14.16 8.04
CA LEU A 40 7.86 -12.94 8.22
C LEU A 40 8.36 -12.80 9.67
N HIS A 41 9.57 -12.29 9.84
CA HIS A 41 10.03 -11.80 11.14
C HIS A 41 10.09 -10.27 11.17
N ARG A 42 9.82 -9.70 12.33
CA ARG A 42 9.83 -8.24 12.48
C ARG A 42 11.25 -7.71 12.55
N VAL A 43 11.53 -6.64 11.80
CA VAL A 43 12.78 -5.89 11.86
C VAL A 43 12.53 -4.42 12.19
N THR A 44 13.54 -3.73 12.70
CA THR A 44 13.49 -2.29 12.92
C THR A 44 13.81 -1.57 11.62
N ALA A 45 13.00 -0.57 11.25
CA ALA A 45 13.20 0.22 10.04
C ALA A 45 13.59 1.67 10.34
N PRO A 46 14.27 2.35 9.41
CA PRO A 46 14.57 3.76 9.53
C PRO A 46 13.32 4.62 9.27
N LEU A 47 13.19 5.74 9.98
CA LEU A 47 12.23 6.80 9.66
C LEU A 47 12.72 7.67 8.49
N PHE A 48 14.03 7.75 8.30
CA PHE A 48 14.68 8.58 7.28
C PHE A 48 15.92 7.88 6.73
N VAL A 49 16.28 8.20 5.52
CA VAL A 49 17.46 7.68 4.79
C VAL A 49 18.29 8.82 4.22
N MET A 50 19.54 8.53 3.90
CA MET A 50 20.41 9.53 3.24
C MET A 50 19.89 9.84 1.83
N LYS A 51 19.81 11.13 1.51
CA LYS A 51 19.46 11.60 0.17
C LYS A 51 20.46 11.13 -0.88
N GLY A 52 19.96 10.77 -2.07
CA GLY A 52 20.81 10.46 -3.22
C GLY A 52 21.26 9.00 -3.33
N LEU A 53 20.82 8.11 -2.43
CA LEU A 53 21.14 6.68 -2.50
C LEU A 53 20.17 5.87 -3.37
N GLY A 54 19.05 6.48 -3.81
CA GLY A 54 18.00 5.77 -4.54
C GLY A 54 17.22 4.79 -3.67
N ILE A 55 17.27 4.94 -2.33
CA ILE A 55 16.56 4.08 -1.37
C ILE A 55 15.16 4.62 -1.12
N ASN A 56 15.02 5.97 -0.94
CA ASN A 56 13.70 6.57 -0.78
C ASN A 56 12.91 6.47 -2.08
N ASP A 57 11.60 6.36 -1.94
CA ASP A 57 10.68 6.36 -3.06
C ASP A 57 10.30 7.81 -3.41
N ASP A 58 10.26 8.12 -4.69
CA ASP A 58 9.76 9.40 -5.19
C ASP A 58 8.29 9.33 -5.65
N LEU A 59 7.60 8.25 -5.27
CA LEU A 59 6.19 7.98 -5.60
C LEU A 59 5.92 8.15 -7.10
N ASN A 60 5.20 9.19 -7.49
CA ASN A 60 4.96 9.51 -8.89
C ASN A 60 6.09 10.38 -9.51
N GLY A 61 7.11 10.73 -8.72
CA GLY A 61 8.28 11.50 -9.15
C GLY A 61 8.11 13.01 -9.08
N VAL A 62 7.05 13.50 -8.46
CA VAL A 62 6.74 14.94 -8.27
C VAL A 62 6.62 15.33 -6.81
N GLU A 63 6.39 14.38 -5.93
CA GLU A 63 6.23 14.59 -4.49
C GLU A 63 7.56 14.97 -3.84
N ARG A 64 7.51 15.96 -2.94
CA ARG A 64 8.67 16.46 -2.23
C ARG A 64 8.88 15.73 -0.91
N PRO A 65 10.02 15.04 -0.72
CA PRO A 65 10.32 14.44 0.58
C PRO A 65 10.63 15.53 1.61
N VAL A 66 10.23 15.29 2.86
CA VAL A 66 10.68 16.10 4.00
C VAL A 66 12.17 15.84 4.20
N SER A 67 12.99 16.87 3.99
CA SER A 67 14.46 16.77 3.99
C SER A 67 15.06 17.70 5.03
N PHE A 68 16.13 17.23 5.70
CA PHE A 68 16.83 18.00 6.73
C PHE A 68 18.34 17.73 6.68
N PRO A 69 19.19 18.72 7.07
CA PRO A 69 20.62 18.55 7.16
C PRO A 69 21.00 17.82 8.45
N ILE A 70 22.12 17.07 8.42
CA ILE A 70 22.69 16.40 9.60
C ILE A 70 24.02 17.06 9.93
N LYS A 71 24.08 17.79 11.06
CA LYS A 71 25.24 18.57 11.50
C LYS A 71 26.54 17.74 11.56
N ASP A 72 26.49 16.57 12.19
CA ASP A 72 27.67 15.71 12.39
C ASP A 72 28.14 15.02 11.10
N LEU A 73 27.39 15.14 10.01
CA LEU A 73 27.76 14.65 8.68
C LEU A 73 28.05 15.81 7.69
N GLY A 74 28.47 16.97 8.22
CA GLY A 74 28.81 18.12 7.39
C GLY A 74 27.60 18.67 6.58
N ASP A 75 26.44 18.71 7.20
CA ASP A 75 25.18 19.14 6.61
C ASP A 75 24.68 18.28 5.41
N ALA A 76 25.19 17.05 5.29
CA ALA A 76 24.62 16.09 4.38
C ALA A 76 23.13 15.90 4.68
N LYS A 77 22.30 15.74 3.63
CA LYS A 77 20.84 15.70 3.77
C LYS A 77 20.33 14.29 3.95
N ALA A 78 19.42 14.12 4.90
CA ALA A 78 18.53 12.97 5.01
C ALA A 78 17.11 13.35 4.57
N GLU A 79 16.32 12.34 4.23
CA GLU A 79 14.93 12.46 3.82
C GLU A 79 14.07 11.49 4.61
N VAL A 80 12.95 11.97 5.16
CA VAL A 80 11.93 11.09 5.73
C VAL A 80 11.39 10.21 4.60
N VAL A 81 11.24 8.91 4.88
CA VAL A 81 10.81 7.96 3.85
C VAL A 81 9.39 8.22 3.36
N HIS A 82 9.15 7.99 2.07
CA HIS A 82 7.83 7.87 1.48
C HIS A 82 7.37 6.40 1.41
N SER A 83 8.34 5.49 1.30
CA SER A 83 8.17 4.04 1.24
C SER A 83 9.46 3.35 1.65
N LEU A 84 9.37 2.12 2.13
CA LEU A 84 10.52 1.27 2.47
C LEU A 84 10.74 0.13 1.46
N ALA A 85 10.09 0.14 0.31
CA ALA A 85 10.16 -0.96 -0.67
C ALA A 85 11.61 -1.33 -1.02
N LYS A 86 12.42 -0.35 -1.37
CA LYS A 86 13.85 -0.55 -1.73
C LYS A 86 14.71 -0.88 -0.53
N TRP A 87 14.47 -0.24 0.61
CA TRP A 87 15.18 -0.53 1.86
C TRP A 87 14.97 -1.97 2.32
N LYS A 88 13.74 -2.48 2.30
CA LYS A 88 13.43 -3.87 2.70
C LYS A 88 14.21 -4.88 1.88
N ARG A 89 14.32 -4.67 0.57
CA ARG A 89 15.05 -5.57 -0.30
C ARG A 89 16.56 -5.59 -0.01
N LEU A 90 17.16 -4.43 0.33
CA LEU A 90 18.53 -4.36 0.83
C LEU A 90 18.69 -5.13 2.14
N THR A 91 17.72 -4.98 3.05
CA THR A 91 17.71 -5.66 4.35
C THR A 91 17.58 -7.17 4.21
N LEU A 92 16.79 -7.68 3.24
CA LEU A 92 16.75 -9.12 2.95
C LEU A 92 18.14 -9.68 2.58
N ALA A 93 18.90 -8.93 1.77
CA ALA A 93 20.27 -9.32 1.40
C ALA A 93 21.21 -9.25 2.59
N GLU A 94 21.15 -8.16 3.38
CA GLU A 94 22.01 -7.97 4.56
C GLU A 94 21.81 -9.07 5.61
N TYR A 95 20.57 -9.54 5.80
CA TYR A 95 20.23 -10.59 6.77
C TYR A 95 20.31 -12.00 6.20
N ASP A 96 20.72 -12.16 4.94
CA ASP A 96 20.80 -13.45 4.23
C ASP A 96 19.48 -14.27 4.37
N VAL A 97 18.34 -13.58 4.20
CA VAL A 97 17.01 -14.20 4.32
C VAL A 97 16.83 -15.23 3.21
N LYS A 98 16.38 -16.44 3.56
CA LYS A 98 16.25 -17.55 2.60
C LYS A 98 14.91 -17.52 1.86
N PRO A 99 14.84 -18.10 0.64
CA PRO A 99 13.56 -18.21 -0.09
C PRO A 99 12.44 -18.83 0.75
N GLY A 100 11.24 -18.26 0.61
CA GLY A 100 10.06 -18.64 1.37
C GLY A 100 9.96 -18.00 2.77
N TYR A 101 10.89 -17.15 3.15
CA TYR A 101 10.87 -16.34 4.37
C TYR A 101 11.01 -14.87 4.04
N GLY A 102 10.63 -14.01 4.98
CA GLY A 102 10.69 -12.57 4.78
C GLY A 102 10.78 -11.77 6.06
N ILE A 103 10.66 -10.46 5.89
CA ILE A 103 10.66 -9.47 6.97
C ILE A 103 9.40 -8.62 6.89
N TYR A 104 8.99 -8.05 8.03
CA TYR A 104 8.06 -6.93 8.06
C TYR A 104 8.51 -5.90 9.08
N THR A 105 8.00 -4.70 8.92
CA THR A 105 8.29 -3.59 9.81
C THR A 105 7.08 -2.66 9.93
N ASP A 106 7.07 -1.84 10.97
CA ASP A 106 6.17 -0.69 11.08
C ASP A 106 6.81 0.50 10.36
N MET A 107 6.35 0.79 9.16
CA MET A 107 6.77 1.98 8.42
C MET A 107 5.98 3.19 8.88
N ASN A 108 6.68 4.28 9.10
CA ASN A 108 6.10 5.61 9.33
C ASN A 108 6.65 6.55 8.26
N ALA A 109 5.79 7.19 7.49
CA ALA A 109 6.16 8.08 6.40
C ALA A 109 5.46 9.43 6.52
N ILE A 110 6.04 10.46 5.92
CA ILE A 110 5.43 11.78 5.79
C ILE A 110 5.34 12.13 4.31
N ARG A 111 4.13 12.39 3.84
CA ARG A 111 3.82 12.82 2.47
C ARG A 111 3.35 14.26 2.51
N ALA A 112 4.28 15.20 2.39
CA ALA A 112 4.00 16.63 2.57
C ALA A 112 3.09 17.23 1.49
N ASP A 113 3.06 16.62 0.31
CA ASP A 113 2.26 17.09 -0.85
C ASP A 113 0.94 16.30 -0.99
N GLU A 114 0.54 15.48 0.01
CA GLU A 114 -0.70 14.71 -0.03
C GLU A 114 -1.94 15.61 -0.01
N GLU A 115 -2.89 15.29 -0.86
CA GLU A 115 -4.21 15.92 -0.82
C GLU A 115 -5.07 15.29 0.26
N LEU A 116 -5.39 16.06 1.29
CA LEU A 116 -6.12 15.57 2.47
C LEU A 116 -7.60 15.37 2.16
N ASP A 117 -8.12 14.18 2.52
CA ASP A 117 -9.52 13.81 2.43
C ASP A 117 -9.88 12.78 3.52
N ASN A 118 -10.99 12.05 3.35
CA ASN A 118 -11.39 11.00 4.30
C ASN A 118 -10.36 9.88 4.44
N LEU A 119 -9.53 9.62 3.42
CA LEU A 119 -8.65 8.45 3.31
C LEU A 119 -7.16 8.81 3.35
N HIS A 120 -6.81 10.07 3.06
CA HIS A 120 -5.45 10.54 2.89
C HIS A 120 -5.04 11.50 4.00
N SER A 121 -3.87 11.24 4.58
CA SER A 121 -3.24 12.03 5.65
C SER A 121 -1.79 12.32 5.28
N LEU A 122 -1.23 13.39 5.86
CA LEU A 122 0.21 13.67 5.77
C LEU A 122 1.07 12.54 6.37
N TYR A 123 0.54 11.87 7.39
CA TYR A 123 1.20 10.75 8.05
C TYR A 123 0.65 9.42 7.51
N VAL A 124 1.55 8.55 7.08
CA VAL A 124 1.24 7.21 6.56
C VAL A 124 1.92 6.16 7.41
N ASP A 125 1.13 5.20 7.91
CA ASP A 125 1.61 4.05 8.65
C ASP A 125 1.25 2.74 7.92
N GLN A 126 2.23 1.85 7.75
CA GLN A 126 2.03 0.56 7.07
C GLN A 126 2.72 -0.57 7.82
N TRP A 127 2.12 -1.78 7.77
CA TRP A 127 2.91 -3.00 7.84
C TRP A 127 3.56 -3.17 6.48
N ASP A 128 4.82 -2.85 6.43
CA ASP A 128 5.61 -2.90 5.20
C ASP A 128 6.42 -4.21 5.20
N TRP A 129 6.17 -5.10 4.25
CA TRP A 129 6.70 -6.45 4.23
C TRP A 129 7.42 -6.78 2.93
N GLU A 130 8.36 -7.73 2.99
CA GLU A 130 9.12 -8.20 1.84
C GLU A 130 9.56 -9.65 2.10
N ALA A 131 9.40 -10.55 1.13
CA ALA A 131 9.80 -11.95 1.22
C ALA A 131 10.67 -12.36 0.04
N VAL A 132 11.68 -13.20 0.31
CA VAL A 132 12.54 -13.76 -0.74
C VAL A 132 11.79 -14.86 -1.48
N ILE A 133 11.86 -14.82 -2.80
CA ILE A 133 11.26 -15.79 -3.71
C ILE A 133 12.30 -16.43 -4.62
N THR A 134 11.94 -17.53 -5.27
CA THR A 134 12.76 -18.15 -6.30
C THR A 134 12.40 -17.62 -7.70
N SER A 135 13.15 -18.00 -8.73
CA SER A 135 12.81 -17.68 -10.12
C SER A 135 11.50 -18.33 -10.58
N GLU A 136 11.21 -19.51 -10.05
CA GLU A 136 9.98 -20.27 -10.34
C GLU A 136 8.73 -19.57 -9.77
N ASP A 137 8.88 -18.78 -8.71
CA ASP A 137 7.82 -18.03 -8.06
C ASP A 137 7.47 -16.71 -8.80
N ARG A 138 8.26 -16.30 -9.81
CA ARG A 138 8.03 -15.06 -10.57
C ARG A 138 6.91 -15.24 -11.59
N ASN A 139 5.68 -15.47 -11.12
CA ASN A 139 4.51 -15.66 -11.95
C ASN A 139 3.23 -15.14 -11.27
N LEU A 140 2.17 -15.01 -12.05
CA LEU A 140 0.91 -14.44 -11.58
C LEU A 140 0.22 -15.35 -10.55
N ALA A 141 0.28 -16.68 -10.73
CA ALA A 141 -0.34 -17.64 -9.82
C ALA A 141 0.25 -17.55 -8.40
N PHE A 142 1.57 -17.34 -8.28
CA PHE A 142 2.22 -17.12 -6.99
C PHE A 142 1.79 -15.79 -6.36
N LEU A 143 1.74 -14.70 -7.14
CA LEU A 143 1.24 -13.41 -6.66
C LEU A 143 -0.18 -13.54 -6.11
N GLU A 144 -1.08 -14.16 -6.86
CA GLU A 144 -2.46 -14.38 -6.44
C GLU A 144 -2.58 -15.24 -5.16
N ASP A 145 -1.73 -16.27 -4.99
CA ASP A 145 -1.70 -17.08 -3.76
C ASP A 145 -1.34 -16.21 -2.55
N VAL A 146 -0.31 -15.38 -2.67
CA VAL A 146 0.09 -14.46 -1.61
C VAL A 146 -1.03 -13.47 -1.29
N VAL A 147 -1.72 -12.93 -2.29
CA VAL A 147 -2.88 -12.04 -2.11
C VAL A 147 -4.01 -12.75 -1.33
N ARG A 148 -4.35 -14.01 -1.69
CA ARG A 148 -5.36 -14.80 -0.97
C ARG A 148 -4.99 -14.99 0.50
N ARG A 149 -3.73 -15.24 0.80
CA ARG A 149 -3.22 -15.41 2.18
C ARG A 149 -3.33 -14.12 2.99
N ILE A 150 -2.95 -12.98 2.41
CA ILE A 150 -3.14 -11.65 3.03
C ILE A 150 -4.63 -11.38 3.27
N TYR A 151 -5.46 -11.63 2.27
CA TYR A 151 -6.90 -11.42 2.39
C TYR A 151 -7.53 -12.30 3.47
N ALA A 152 -7.07 -13.54 3.63
CA ALA A 152 -7.50 -14.41 4.73
C ALA A 152 -7.14 -13.84 6.11
N ALA A 153 -5.97 -13.17 6.25
CA ALA A 153 -5.61 -12.48 7.49
C ALA A 153 -6.53 -11.26 7.74
N ILE A 154 -6.93 -10.53 6.70
CA ILE A 154 -7.90 -9.43 6.76
C ILE A 154 -9.27 -9.94 7.24
N LEU A 155 -9.78 -11.03 6.67
CA LEU A 155 -11.06 -11.64 7.07
C LEU A 155 -11.07 -12.10 8.54
N ARG A 156 -9.98 -12.74 9.00
CA ARG A 156 -9.85 -13.13 10.42
C ARG A 156 -9.86 -11.92 11.35
N THR A 157 -9.29 -10.80 10.89
CA THR A 157 -9.27 -9.55 11.66
C THR A 157 -10.66 -8.90 11.72
N GLU A 158 -11.42 -8.92 10.63
CA GLU A 158 -12.83 -8.51 10.62
C GLU A 158 -13.65 -9.35 11.60
N TYR A 159 -13.50 -10.68 11.55
CA TYR A 159 -14.19 -11.58 12.45
C TYR A 159 -13.89 -11.25 13.92
N LEU A 160 -12.60 -11.13 14.30
CA LEU A 160 -12.19 -10.77 15.67
C LEU A 160 -12.81 -9.42 16.10
N THR A 161 -12.82 -8.45 15.19
CA THR A 161 -13.32 -7.10 15.49
C THR A 161 -14.84 -7.13 15.75
N CYS A 162 -15.59 -7.84 14.93
CA CYS A 162 -17.05 -8.02 15.10
C CYS A 162 -17.40 -8.82 16.37
N GLU A 163 -16.61 -9.83 16.73
CA GLU A 163 -16.76 -10.56 17.99
C GLU A 163 -16.47 -9.69 19.21
N THR A 164 -15.46 -8.80 19.09
CA THR A 164 -15.11 -7.84 20.16
C THR A 164 -16.18 -6.75 20.32
N TYR A 165 -16.71 -6.26 19.21
CA TYR A 165 -17.69 -5.17 19.15
C TYR A 165 -18.91 -5.62 18.33
N PRO A 166 -19.89 -6.31 18.93
CA PRO A 166 -21.01 -6.90 18.18
C PRO A 166 -21.94 -5.89 17.47
N ILE A 167 -21.79 -4.59 17.75
CA ILE A 167 -22.46 -3.52 17.00
C ILE A 167 -21.93 -3.39 15.58
N LEU A 168 -20.65 -3.71 15.35
CA LEU A 168 -20.04 -3.78 14.04
C LEU A 168 -20.48 -5.05 13.32
N LYS A 169 -20.77 -4.95 12.04
CA LYS A 169 -21.24 -6.10 11.24
C LYS A 169 -20.23 -6.40 10.13
N PRO A 170 -19.87 -7.68 9.91
CA PRO A 170 -18.97 -8.04 8.83
C PRO A 170 -19.62 -7.71 7.48
N PHE A 171 -18.81 -7.25 6.53
CA PHE A 171 -19.26 -6.91 5.17
C PHE A 171 -18.30 -7.41 4.08
N LEU A 172 -17.11 -7.89 4.44
CA LEU A 172 -16.15 -8.40 3.48
C LEU A 172 -16.61 -9.76 2.93
N PRO A 173 -16.53 -10.00 1.60
CA PRO A 173 -16.86 -11.29 1.00
C PRO A 173 -15.82 -12.35 1.40
N LYS A 174 -16.22 -13.62 1.33
CA LYS A 174 -15.33 -14.76 1.67
C LYS A 174 -14.12 -14.89 0.76
N GLU A 175 -14.24 -14.43 -0.48
CA GLU A 175 -13.21 -14.57 -1.50
C GLU A 175 -12.92 -13.21 -2.14
N ILE A 176 -11.66 -12.98 -2.47
CA ILE A 176 -11.23 -11.83 -3.26
C ILE A 176 -11.29 -12.17 -4.75
N HIS A 177 -11.79 -11.24 -5.56
CA HIS A 177 -11.88 -11.37 -7.01
C HIS A 177 -10.64 -10.77 -7.68
N PHE A 178 -10.06 -11.47 -8.66
CA PHE A 178 -8.91 -10.99 -9.43
C PHE A 178 -9.37 -10.43 -10.76
N VAL A 179 -8.83 -9.26 -11.13
CA VAL A 179 -9.13 -8.61 -12.40
C VAL A 179 -7.95 -7.76 -12.84
N HIS A 180 -7.58 -7.86 -14.11
CA HIS A 180 -6.51 -7.03 -14.65
C HIS A 180 -7.03 -5.63 -15.03
N SER A 181 -6.20 -4.60 -14.86
CA SER A 181 -6.51 -3.20 -15.20
C SER A 181 -6.94 -3.02 -16.66
N GLU A 182 -6.38 -3.80 -17.59
CA GLU A 182 -6.80 -3.83 -19.00
C GLU A 182 -8.22 -4.38 -19.18
N ASP A 183 -8.63 -5.38 -18.37
CA ASP A 183 -10.01 -5.88 -18.43
C ASP A 183 -10.99 -4.87 -17.85
N LEU A 184 -10.60 -4.15 -16.79
CA LEU A 184 -11.41 -3.03 -16.26
C LEU A 184 -11.62 -1.95 -17.31
N LEU A 185 -10.57 -1.61 -18.08
CA LEU A 185 -10.70 -0.69 -19.21
C LEU A 185 -11.70 -1.19 -20.25
N ARG A 186 -11.65 -2.49 -20.60
CA ARG A 186 -12.57 -3.08 -21.59
C ARG A 186 -14.02 -3.17 -21.08
N MET A 187 -14.21 -3.50 -19.78
CA MET A 187 -15.53 -3.58 -19.17
C MET A 187 -16.19 -2.21 -19.00
N TYR A 188 -15.41 -1.18 -18.71
CA TYR A 188 -15.89 0.16 -18.40
C TYR A 188 -15.07 1.24 -19.15
N PRO A 189 -15.13 1.28 -20.50
CA PRO A 189 -14.24 2.14 -21.30
C PRO A 189 -14.43 3.64 -21.04
N ASP A 190 -15.65 4.06 -20.68
CA ASP A 190 -16.00 5.46 -20.48
C ASP A 190 -15.76 5.95 -19.05
N LEU A 191 -15.47 5.05 -18.10
CA LEU A 191 -15.22 5.41 -16.71
C LEU A 191 -13.75 5.77 -16.50
N SER A 192 -13.50 6.69 -15.57
CA SER A 192 -12.15 6.95 -15.05
C SER A 192 -11.61 5.73 -14.26
N PRO A 193 -10.29 5.62 -14.03
CA PRO A 193 -9.74 4.52 -13.23
C PRO A 193 -10.42 4.32 -11.87
N LYS A 194 -10.66 5.39 -11.11
CA LYS A 194 -11.33 5.30 -9.81
C LYS A 194 -12.81 4.89 -9.91
N GLU A 195 -13.52 5.35 -10.92
CA GLU A 195 -14.90 4.90 -11.17
C GLU A 195 -14.95 3.42 -11.59
N ARG A 196 -13.92 2.90 -12.29
CA ARG A 196 -13.79 1.47 -12.61
C ARG A 196 -13.58 0.65 -11.33
N GLU A 197 -12.72 1.13 -10.43
CA GLU A 197 -12.51 0.51 -9.13
C GLU A 197 -13.81 0.50 -8.31
N ASP A 198 -14.54 1.61 -8.26
CA ASP A 198 -15.83 1.70 -7.59
C ASP A 198 -16.84 0.69 -8.16
N ALA A 199 -16.93 0.61 -9.48
CA ALA A 199 -17.87 -0.28 -10.16
C ALA A 199 -17.55 -1.76 -9.88
N ILE A 200 -16.27 -2.16 -9.96
CA ILE A 200 -15.88 -3.56 -9.77
C ILE A 200 -15.92 -3.96 -8.29
N CYS A 201 -15.50 -3.07 -7.37
CA CYS A 201 -15.57 -3.32 -5.94
C CYS A 201 -17.02 -3.39 -5.46
N LYS A 202 -17.92 -2.54 -5.97
CA LYS A 202 -19.33 -2.62 -5.69
C LYS A 202 -19.97 -3.94 -6.11
N LYS A 203 -19.46 -4.53 -7.20
CA LYS A 203 -19.96 -5.82 -7.73
C LYS A 203 -19.48 -7.01 -6.93
N TYR A 204 -18.20 -7.03 -6.52
CA TYR A 204 -17.57 -8.21 -5.93
C TYR A 204 -17.24 -8.06 -4.44
N GLY A 205 -17.29 -6.85 -3.88
CA GLY A 205 -16.99 -6.57 -2.48
C GLY A 205 -15.51 -6.47 -2.14
N ALA A 206 -14.66 -7.33 -2.70
CA ALA A 206 -13.21 -7.28 -2.58
C ALA A 206 -12.56 -7.71 -3.89
N VAL A 207 -11.55 -6.97 -4.34
CA VAL A 207 -10.91 -7.14 -5.64
C VAL A 207 -9.41 -6.93 -5.53
N PHE A 208 -8.63 -7.75 -6.23
CA PHE A 208 -7.23 -7.45 -6.52
C PHE A 208 -7.13 -6.98 -7.97
N VAL A 209 -6.74 -5.73 -8.15
CA VAL A 209 -6.55 -5.14 -9.49
C VAL A 209 -5.11 -5.33 -9.90
N GLU A 210 -4.88 -6.18 -10.90
CA GLU A 210 -3.56 -6.53 -11.42
C GLU A 210 -3.06 -5.55 -12.47
N GLY A 211 -1.73 -5.46 -12.63
CA GLY A 211 -1.09 -4.75 -13.72
C GLY A 211 -1.20 -3.23 -13.61
N ILE A 212 -0.77 -2.69 -12.45
CA ILE A 212 -0.75 -1.25 -12.16
C ILE A 212 0.62 -0.66 -12.51
N GLY A 213 0.67 0.47 -13.24
CA GLY A 213 1.90 1.23 -13.53
C GLY A 213 2.16 1.42 -15.03
N GLY A 214 1.91 0.40 -15.84
CA GLY A 214 2.08 0.47 -17.28
C GLY A 214 0.93 1.18 -18.02
N LYS A 215 1.20 1.66 -19.25
CA LYS A 215 0.15 2.19 -20.14
C LYS A 215 -0.73 1.05 -20.65
N LEU A 216 -2.03 1.24 -20.55
CA LEU A 216 -3.06 0.37 -21.11
C LEU A 216 -3.24 0.59 -22.62
N SER A 217 -4.10 -0.21 -23.26
CA SER A 217 -4.38 -0.13 -24.71
C SER A 217 -4.88 1.23 -25.19
N ASN A 218 -5.45 2.05 -24.30
CA ASN A 218 -5.86 3.43 -24.59
C ASN A 218 -4.73 4.47 -24.41
N GLY A 219 -3.49 4.03 -24.14
CA GLY A 219 -2.32 4.90 -23.94
C GLY A 219 -2.22 5.57 -22.57
N LYS A 220 -3.18 5.35 -21.66
CA LYS A 220 -3.19 5.91 -20.31
C LYS A 220 -2.87 4.83 -19.27
N LYS A 221 -2.26 5.21 -18.14
CA LYS A 221 -2.09 4.32 -17.00
C LYS A 221 -3.42 4.17 -16.25
N HIS A 222 -3.61 3.03 -15.57
CA HIS A 222 -4.69 2.90 -14.59
C HIS A 222 -4.37 3.74 -13.35
N ASP A 223 -3.18 3.51 -12.77
CA ASP A 223 -2.60 4.31 -11.70
C ASP A 223 -1.07 4.35 -11.84
N GLY A 224 -0.39 5.20 -11.05
CA GLY A 224 1.05 5.35 -11.06
C GLY A 224 1.78 4.24 -10.32
N ARG A 225 3.02 3.95 -10.77
CA ARG A 225 4.02 3.15 -10.05
C ARG A 225 5.40 3.66 -10.42
N ALA A 226 6.31 3.74 -9.45
CA ALA A 226 7.71 4.00 -9.74
C ALA A 226 8.33 2.83 -10.51
N PRO A 227 9.36 3.09 -11.35
CA PRO A 227 9.94 2.08 -12.24
C PRO A 227 11.05 1.25 -11.60
N ASP A 228 11.12 1.17 -10.27
CA ASP A 228 12.29 0.61 -9.60
C ASP A 228 11.99 -0.25 -8.35
N TYR A 229 10.74 -0.71 -8.19
CA TYR A 229 10.43 -1.70 -7.18
C TYR A 229 9.40 -2.75 -7.63
N ASP A 230 8.17 -2.44 -8.03
CA ASP A 230 7.20 -3.42 -8.54
C ASP A 230 7.42 -3.69 -10.02
N ASP A 231 7.34 -4.96 -10.45
CA ASP A 231 7.39 -5.33 -11.85
C ASP A 231 6.01 -5.16 -12.51
N TRP A 232 5.83 -4.04 -13.19
CA TRP A 232 4.60 -3.74 -13.94
C TRP A 232 4.75 -3.93 -15.46
N SER A 233 5.88 -4.40 -15.92
CA SER A 233 6.23 -4.46 -17.35
C SER A 233 6.40 -5.87 -17.92
N THR A 234 6.66 -6.87 -17.06
CA THR A 234 6.77 -8.26 -17.49
C THR A 234 5.43 -8.80 -17.98
N VAL A 235 5.45 -9.50 -19.11
CA VAL A 235 4.25 -10.17 -19.66
C VAL A 235 4.03 -11.46 -18.90
N ALA A 236 2.89 -11.59 -18.23
CA ALA A 236 2.48 -12.78 -17.51
C ALA A 236 1.89 -13.85 -18.46
N GLU A 237 1.59 -15.04 -17.90
CA GLU A 237 1.06 -16.19 -18.66
C GLU A 237 -0.29 -15.91 -19.32
N ASN A 238 -1.06 -14.96 -18.79
CA ASN A 238 -2.33 -14.50 -19.35
C ASN A 238 -2.16 -13.52 -20.55
N GLY A 239 -0.92 -13.25 -20.96
CA GLY A 239 -0.57 -12.34 -22.05
C GLY A 239 -0.69 -10.86 -21.71
N LYS A 240 -0.91 -10.50 -20.45
CA LYS A 240 -0.99 -9.12 -19.97
C LYS A 240 0.26 -8.74 -19.19
N LYS A 241 0.51 -7.44 -19.02
CA LYS A 241 1.71 -6.92 -18.35
C LYS A 241 1.45 -6.66 -16.88
N GLY A 242 2.43 -7.00 -16.05
CA GLY A 242 2.49 -6.68 -14.64
C GLY A 242 2.33 -7.89 -13.72
N LEU A 243 3.20 -7.97 -12.72
CA LEU A 243 3.21 -8.94 -11.64
C LEU A 243 2.97 -8.22 -10.31
N ASN A 244 2.08 -7.23 -10.31
CA ASN A 244 1.75 -6.38 -9.18
C ASN A 244 0.27 -6.01 -9.19
N GLY A 245 -0.18 -5.36 -8.13
CA GLY A 245 -1.55 -4.87 -8.05
C GLY A 245 -1.92 -4.35 -6.67
N ASP A 246 -3.20 -4.01 -6.52
CA ASP A 246 -3.77 -3.42 -5.32
C ASP A 246 -4.95 -4.23 -4.79
N ILE A 247 -4.98 -4.44 -3.46
CA ILE A 247 -6.15 -5.00 -2.76
C ILE A 247 -7.11 -3.85 -2.48
N LEU A 248 -8.25 -3.91 -3.13
CA LEU A 248 -9.36 -2.96 -2.98
C LEU A 248 -10.58 -3.66 -2.39
N ILE A 249 -11.33 -2.93 -1.57
CA ILE A 249 -12.62 -3.39 -1.06
C ILE A 249 -13.72 -2.37 -1.39
N TRP A 250 -14.96 -2.81 -1.46
CA TRP A 250 -16.10 -1.90 -1.38
C TRP A 250 -16.30 -1.49 0.06
N TYR A 251 -16.17 -0.19 0.35
CA TYR A 251 -16.34 0.32 1.70
C TYR A 251 -17.73 0.96 1.88
N PRO A 252 -18.67 0.26 2.55
CA PRO A 252 -20.06 0.71 2.63
C PRO A 252 -20.24 2.05 3.34
N VAL A 253 -19.39 2.38 4.30
CA VAL A 253 -19.44 3.64 5.07
C VAL A 253 -19.27 4.87 4.17
N LEU A 254 -18.38 4.78 3.18
CA LEU A 254 -18.13 5.87 2.23
C LEU A 254 -18.79 5.64 0.86
N GLY A 255 -19.34 4.45 0.60
CA GLY A 255 -20.01 4.11 -0.66
C GLY A 255 -19.06 4.10 -1.87
N ARG A 256 -17.80 3.71 -1.69
CA ARG A 256 -16.75 3.69 -2.73
C ARG A 256 -15.74 2.56 -2.54
N SER A 257 -14.88 2.37 -3.52
CA SER A 257 -13.69 1.53 -3.41
C SER A 257 -12.70 2.11 -2.39
N PHE A 258 -11.98 1.23 -1.73
CA PHE A 258 -11.03 1.56 -0.68
C PHE A 258 -9.79 0.67 -0.81
N GLU A 259 -8.63 1.26 -1.06
CA GLU A 259 -7.37 0.55 -1.17
C GLU A 259 -6.79 0.24 0.22
N LEU A 260 -6.55 -1.05 0.48
CA LEU A 260 -5.93 -1.55 1.72
C LEU A 260 -4.44 -1.82 1.57
N SER A 261 -4.01 -2.27 0.40
CA SER A 261 -2.64 -2.71 0.17
C SER A 261 -2.24 -2.53 -1.28
N SER A 262 -1.00 -2.13 -1.49
CA SER A 262 -0.31 -2.16 -2.77
C SER A 262 0.86 -3.14 -2.66
N MET A 263 1.02 -4.04 -3.63
CA MET A 263 2.03 -5.09 -3.58
C MET A 263 2.41 -5.64 -4.96
N GLY A 264 3.56 -6.31 -5.04
CA GLY A 264 3.98 -6.95 -6.29
C GLY A 264 5.23 -7.80 -6.13
N ILE A 265 5.43 -8.66 -7.11
CA ILE A 265 6.74 -9.25 -7.38
C ILE A 265 7.65 -8.12 -7.82
N ARG A 266 8.85 -8.05 -7.24
CA ARG A 266 9.76 -6.93 -7.48
C ARG A 266 10.49 -7.09 -8.80
N VAL A 267 10.92 -5.97 -9.36
CA VAL A 267 11.74 -5.96 -10.58
C VAL A 267 12.98 -6.85 -10.41
N ASP A 268 13.33 -7.60 -11.44
CA ASP A 268 14.65 -8.14 -11.66
C ASP A 268 15.50 -7.15 -12.49
N LYS A 269 16.69 -7.54 -12.92
CA LYS A 269 17.55 -6.67 -13.74
C LYS A 269 16.89 -6.25 -15.05
N GLU A 270 16.26 -7.19 -15.71
CA GLU A 270 15.68 -6.97 -17.05
C GLU A 270 14.47 -6.05 -16.96
N SER A 271 13.57 -6.31 -16.02
CA SER A 271 12.39 -5.46 -15.82
C SER A 271 12.77 -4.10 -15.26
N LEU A 272 13.77 -3.99 -14.35
CA LEU A 272 14.29 -2.71 -13.89
C LEU A 272 14.77 -1.84 -15.06
N LEU A 273 15.67 -2.35 -15.90
CA LEU A 273 16.20 -1.59 -17.03
C LEU A 273 15.10 -1.18 -18.01
N ARG A 274 14.18 -2.09 -18.31
CA ARG A 274 13.03 -1.83 -19.17
C ARG A 274 12.12 -0.74 -18.61
N GLU A 275 11.83 -0.77 -17.32
CA GLU A 275 10.95 0.23 -16.67
C GLU A 275 11.62 1.59 -16.55
N LEU A 276 12.91 1.63 -16.22
CA LEU A 276 13.69 2.87 -16.23
C LEU A 276 13.72 3.51 -17.62
N GLU A 277 13.84 2.71 -18.68
CA GLU A 277 13.78 3.20 -20.07
C GLU A 277 12.40 3.75 -20.42
N ILE A 278 11.31 3.02 -20.06
CA ILE A 278 9.94 3.46 -20.32
C ILE A 278 9.61 4.80 -19.65
N GLU A 279 10.14 5.02 -18.45
CA GLU A 279 9.92 6.25 -17.65
C GLU A 279 11.01 7.31 -17.84
N GLU A 280 11.96 7.09 -18.78
CA GLU A 280 13.08 8.01 -19.08
C GLU A 280 13.93 8.34 -17.84
N LYS A 281 14.18 7.35 -16.97
CA LYS A 281 14.90 7.48 -15.68
C LYS A 281 16.18 6.63 -15.60
N GLN A 282 16.86 6.41 -16.70
CA GLN A 282 18.10 5.57 -16.78
C GLN A 282 19.24 6.14 -15.92
N ASP A 283 19.23 7.41 -15.59
CA ASP A 283 20.21 8.03 -14.69
C ASP A 283 20.21 7.39 -13.29
N ARG A 284 19.09 6.75 -12.88
CA ARG A 284 18.99 6.02 -11.60
C ARG A 284 19.88 4.79 -11.51
N GLU A 285 20.29 4.18 -12.62
CA GLU A 285 21.21 3.04 -12.64
C GLU A 285 22.49 3.30 -11.84
N LYS A 286 22.90 4.58 -11.70
CA LYS A 286 24.08 5.03 -10.96
C LYS A 286 23.88 5.08 -9.45
N LEU A 287 22.64 5.02 -8.97
CA LEU A 287 22.33 5.11 -7.55
C LEU A 287 22.65 3.79 -6.82
N TYR A 288 22.88 3.88 -5.53
CA TYR A 288 23.35 2.74 -4.74
C TYR A 288 22.41 1.52 -4.83
N PHE A 289 21.11 1.69 -4.59
CA PHE A 289 20.15 0.59 -4.65
C PHE A 289 20.16 -0.11 -6.02
N HIS A 290 20.11 0.68 -7.09
CA HIS A 290 20.03 0.16 -8.46
C HIS A 290 21.28 -0.61 -8.84
N LYS A 291 22.49 -0.12 -8.44
CA LYS A 291 23.75 -0.85 -8.62
C LYS A 291 23.73 -2.19 -7.91
N GLN A 292 23.27 -2.25 -6.64
CA GLN A 292 23.19 -3.51 -5.90
C GLN A 292 22.30 -4.54 -6.64
N LEU A 293 21.18 -4.09 -7.23
CA LEU A 293 20.31 -4.97 -8.00
C LEU A 293 20.96 -5.41 -9.32
N LEU A 294 21.56 -4.50 -10.07
CA LEU A 294 22.21 -4.78 -11.36
C LEU A 294 23.45 -5.68 -11.21
N GLU A 295 24.10 -5.68 -10.06
CA GLU A 295 25.25 -6.52 -9.71
C GLU A 295 24.88 -7.87 -9.06
N ASP A 296 23.59 -8.28 -9.09
CA ASP A 296 23.06 -9.54 -8.49
C ASP A 296 23.30 -9.66 -6.98
N LYS A 297 23.37 -8.54 -6.27
CA LYS A 297 23.59 -8.54 -4.82
C LYS A 297 22.28 -8.58 -4.02
N LEU A 298 21.15 -8.42 -4.67
CA LEU A 298 19.82 -8.42 -4.04
C LEU A 298 19.02 -9.66 -4.46
N PRO A 299 18.31 -10.33 -3.54
CA PRO A 299 17.49 -11.48 -3.87
C PRO A 299 16.29 -11.09 -4.74
N LEU A 300 15.72 -12.05 -5.45
CA LEU A 300 14.36 -11.93 -5.99
C LEU A 300 13.38 -11.87 -4.83
N SER A 301 12.39 -10.99 -4.93
CA SER A 301 11.46 -10.79 -3.83
C SER A 301 10.05 -10.42 -4.29
N ILE A 302 9.10 -10.63 -3.41
CA ILE A 302 7.74 -10.11 -3.44
C ILE A 302 7.53 -9.27 -2.19
N GLY A 303 6.80 -8.18 -2.30
CA GLY A 303 6.55 -7.35 -1.13
C GLY A 303 5.41 -6.37 -1.33
N GLY A 304 5.08 -5.66 -0.27
CA GLY A 304 3.98 -4.68 -0.27
C GLY A 304 3.88 -3.92 1.02
N GLY A 305 2.95 -2.98 1.04
CA GLY A 305 2.56 -2.23 2.22
C GLY A 305 1.06 -2.37 2.48
N ILE A 306 0.69 -2.63 3.73
CA ILE A 306 -0.71 -2.68 4.16
C ILE A 306 -0.93 -1.53 5.12
N GLY A 307 -1.83 -0.59 4.77
CA GLY A 307 -2.10 0.60 5.58
C GLY A 307 -2.65 0.23 6.95
N GLN A 308 -1.91 0.54 8.03
CA GLN A 308 -2.33 0.22 9.41
C GLN A 308 -3.58 1.02 9.80
N SER A 309 -3.52 2.33 9.65
CA SER A 309 -4.66 3.21 9.94
C SER A 309 -5.83 2.96 8.99
N ARG A 310 -5.56 2.66 7.71
CA ARG A 310 -6.59 2.28 6.73
C ARG A 310 -7.31 0.99 7.14
N LEU A 311 -6.59 -0.05 7.55
CA LEU A 311 -7.21 -1.29 8.01
C LEU A 311 -8.04 -1.06 9.28
N CYS A 312 -7.52 -0.30 10.26
CA CYS A 312 -8.27 0.06 11.46
C CYS A 312 -9.54 0.86 11.13
N MET A 313 -9.48 1.79 10.18
CA MET A 313 -10.63 2.57 9.71
C MET A 313 -11.74 1.66 9.17
N VAL A 314 -11.38 0.70 8.33
CA VAL A 314 -12.30 -0.29 7.75
C VAL A 314 -12.89 -1.18 8.84
N MET A 315 -12.06 -1.77 9.70
CA MET A 315 -12.50 -2.71 10.74
C MET A 315 -13.40 -2.05 11.79
N LEU A 316 -13.17 -0.77 12.11
CA LEU A 316 -13.95 -0.02 13.10
C LEU A 316 -15.08 0.82 12.48
N HIS A 317 -15.34 0.65 11.17
CA HIS A 317 -16.38 1.34 10.41
C HIS A 317 -16.33 2.87 10.54
N LYS A 318 -15.13 3.46 10.43
CA LYS A 318 -14.92 4.90 10.55
C LYS A 318 -15.01 5.60 9.20
N ALA A 319 -15.53 6.82 9.18
CA ALA A 319 -15.73 7.58 7.96
C ALA A 319 -14.54 8.47 7.58
N HIS A 320 -13.62 8.71 8.51
CA HIS A 320 -12.44 9.53 8.27
C HIS A 320 -11.20 8.93 8.95
N ILE A 321 -10.06 8.91 8.26
CA ILE A 321 -8.82 8.37 8.79
C ILE A 321 -8.34 9.09 10.06
N GLY A 322 -8.69 10.35 10.23
CA GLY A 322 -8.44 11.13 11.44
C GLY A 322 -9.23 10.67 12.68
N GLU A 323 -10.21 9.77 12.54
CA GLU A 323 -10.83 9.10 13.68
C GLU A 323 -9.97 7.95 14.24
N ILE A 324 -8.93 7.57 13.49
CA ILE A 324 -8.00 6.47 13.80
C ILE A 324 -6.60 7.00 14.11
N GLN A 325 -6.21 8.09 13.46
CA GLN A 325 -4.83 8.54 13.38
C GLN A 325 -4.73 10.02 13.76
N ALA A 326 -3.88 10.32 14.74
CA ALA A 326 -3.54 11.71 15.04
C ALA A 326 -2.67 12.30 13.93
N SER A 327 -3.11 13.43 13.36
CA SER A 327 -2.42 14.13 12.28
C SER A 327 -2.76 15.63 12.33
N ILE A 328 -2.31 16.37 11.32
CA ILE A 328 -2.63 17.79 11.14
C ILE A 328 -3.70 17.90 10.05
N TRP A 329 -4.79 18.57 10.38
CA TRP A 329 -5.92 18.78 9.50
C TRP A 329 -6.23 20.27 9.34
N PRO A 330 -6.62 20.76 8.14
CA PRO A 330 -7.14 22.10 7.95
C PRO A 330 -8.34 22.38 8.87
N GLU A 331 -8.44 23.61 9.37
CA GLU A 331 -9.49 23.98 10.33
C GLU A 331 -10.90 23.83 9.75
N ASP A 332 -11.10 24.19 8.49
CA ASP A 332 -12.38 23.99 7.79
C ASP A 332 -12.76 22.50 7.71
N MET A 333 -11.77 21.62 7.47
CA MET A 333 -11.98 20.16 7.48
C MET A 333 -12.34 19.66 8.89
N ARG A 334 -11.66 20.14 9.94
CA ARG A 334 -11.96 19.77 11.33
C ARG A 334 -13.40 20.14 11.72
N MET A 335 -13.81 21.38 11.37
CA MET A 335 -15.17 21.86 11.66
C MET A 335 -16.20 21.02 10.90
N GLU A 336 -15.95 20.69 9.64
CA GLU A 336 -16.86 19.89 8.83
C GLU A 336 -16.95 18.45 9.32
N CYS A 337 -15.83 17.83 9.70
CA CYS A 337 -15.83 16.49 10.32
C CYS A 337 -16.65 16.49 11.61
N ALA A 338 -16.50 17.51 12.46
CA ALA A 338 -17.30 17.63 13.68
C ALA A 338 -18.80 17.76 13.39
N ARG A 339 -19.17 18.56 12.38
CA ARG A 339 -20.56 18.70 11.91
C ARG A 339 -21.14 17.39 11.42
N LEU A 340 -20.35 16.57 10.73
CA LEU A 340 -20.75 15.29 10.15
C LEU A 340 -20.66 14.10 11.13
N GLY A 341 -20.33 14.34 12.41
CA GLY A 341 -20.23 13.28 13.42
C GLY A 341 -18.98 12.40 13.29
N MET A 342 -17.92 12.92 12.67
CA MET A 342 -16.59 12.28 12.55
C MET A 342 -15.62 12.89 13.59
N PRO A 343 -15.48 12.32 14.81
CA PRO A 343 -14.63 12.87 15.85
C PRO A 343 -13.15 12.57 15.55
N LEU A 344 -12.41 13.57 15.07
CA LEU A 344 -10.96 13.43 14.83
C LEU A 344 -10.19 13.37 16.16
N ILE A 345 -9.16 12.50 16.24
CA ILE A 345 -8.29 12.33 17.42
C ILE A 345 -7.02 13.19 17.35
#